data_7388582e22a314e14304e461ed13574a
#
_entry.id   7388582e22a314e14304e461ed13574a
#
_cell.length_a   1.000
_cell.length_b   1.000
_cell.length_c   1.000
_cell.angle_alpha   90.00
_cell.angle_beta   90.00
_cell.angle_gamma   90.00
#
_symmetry.space_group_name_H-M   'P 1'
#
loop_
_entity.id
_entity.type
_entity.pdbx_description
1 polymer ?
#
loop_
_entity_poly.entity_id
_entity_poly.type
_entity_poly.pdbx_seq_one_letter_code
_entity_poly.pdbx_strand_id
1 'polypeptide(L)'
;MKKIPISLIIDDPAPLVSVYAAHADTPFTKDGRPLIETFPNDLLFRFCDVIEKHGIKGKFSVVPMPANKGDIINGLEGIDQQQVDEWLDCVRTRVTPAFSICPEMLSHNKAVDIETGKALPLREDVWASTQDRTTLTPYITRALEILKEAKFDVHGVISPWYFGKEVEEEYIAALSKAMYDVYGYKNCFYFLHQLRGVPGGVKPWIAYEEDDRCVVSIPGVTRDWFWETIDSTRTDDEFISHVADHYITADGKGGCIIHELELGANLTVCTHWQSLCSNGLGTGIRALEEVAKRVEKHLSDRVEWTSFNELLETTINDKNAYRARPVSMQKIDIEF
;
A
#
# COMPACT_ATOMS: atom_id res chain seq x y z
N MET A 1 27.69 10.13 -2.64
CA MET A 1 26.41 10.87 -2.50
C MET A 1 25.45 10.01 -1.68
N LYS A 2 24.51 10.58 -0.91
CA LYS A 2 23.45 9.80 -0.25
C LYS A 2 22.53 9.22 -1.34
N LYS A 3 22.23 7.93 -1.26
CA LYS A 3 21.32 7.29 -2.20
C LYS A 3 19.89 7.82 -2.01
N ILE A 4 19.11 7.81 -3.08
CA ILE A 4 17.70 8.19 -3.06
C ILE A 4 16.87 6.99 -2.62
N PRO A 5 15.95 7.15 -1.66
CA PRO A 5 15.06 6.07 -1.29
C PRO A 5 14.18 5.60 -2.44
N ILE A 6 14.02 4.29 -2.57
CA ILE A 6 13.00 3.64 -3.41
C ILE A 6 12.22 2.66 -2.56
N SER A 7 10.88 2.70 -2.63
CA SER A 7 10.00 1.86 -1.83
C SER A 7 8.99 1.13 -2.70
N LEU A 8 8.78 -0.16 -2.44
CA LEU A 8 7.69 -0.91 -3.04
C LEU A 8 6.40 -0.69 -2.23
N ILE A 9 5.34 -0.29 -2.89
CA ILE A 9 4.01 -0.11 -2.31
C ILE A 9 3.15 -1.30 -2.73
N ILE A 10 2.69 -2.09 -1.75
CA ILE A 10 1.73 -3.17 -1.97
C ILE A 10 0.42 -2.79 -1.29
N ASP A 11 -0.60 -2.50 -2.10
CA ASP A 11 -1.96 -2.25 -1.65
C ASP A 11 -2.80 -3.53 -1.74
N ASP A 12 -3.86 -3.64 -0.93
CA ASP A 12 -4.88 -4.69 -0.91
C ASP A 12 -4.49 -6.10 -0.42
N PRO A 13 -3.30 -6.41 0.14
CA PRO A 13 -3.06 -7.76 0.62
C PRO A 13 -4.07 -8.17 1.69
N ALA A 14 -4.62 -9.38 1.51
CA ALA A 14 -5.51 -9.99 2.48
C ALA A 14 -5.27 -11.50 2.50
N PRO A 15 -5.42 -12.17 3.66
CA PRO A 15 -5.31 -13.62 3.71
C PRO A 15 -6.32 -14.29 2.76
N LEU A 16 -5.82 -14.85 1.65
CA LEU A 16 -6.55 -15.59 0.63
C LEU A 16 -7.69 -14.84 -0.09
N VAL A 17 -8.21 -13.73 0.43
CA VAL A 17 -9.33 -13.00 -0.16
C VAL A 17 -8.85 -12.03 -1.24
N SER A 18 -9.47 -12.09 -2.42
CA SER A 18 -9.36 -11.05 -3.43
C SER A 18 -10.35 -9.93 -3.13
N VAL A 19 -9.89 -8.84 -2.50
CA VAL A 19 -10.77 -7.69 -2.25
C VAL A 19 -11.23 -7.04 -3.56
N TYR A 20 -10.39 -7.06 -4.59
CA TYR A 20 -10.75 -6.56 -5.92
C TYR A 20 -11.96 -7.30 -6.51
N ALA A 21 -11.99 -8.62 -6.45
CA ALA A 21 -13.14 -9.39 -6.96
C ALA A 21 -14.46 -9.05 -6.26
N ALA A 22 -14.39 -8.60 -4.99
CA ALA A 22 -15.58 -8.24 -4.20
C ALA A 22 -16.18 -6.88 -4.56
N HIS A 23 -15.39 -5.96 -5.14
CA HIS A 23 -15.84 -4.60 -5.46
C HIS A 23 -15.69 -4.22 -6.94
N ALA A 24 -15.17 -5.10 -7.80
CA ALA A 24 -15.05 -4.84 -9.22
C ALA A 24 -16.42 -4.62 -9.88
N ASP A 25 -16.47 -3.71 -10.85
CA ASP A 25 -17.69 -3.39 -11.60
C ASP A 25 -18.27 -4.60 -12.37
N THR A 26 -17.42 -5.57 -12.67
CA THR A 26 -17.76 -6.81 -13.38
C THR A 26 -16.99 -7.97 -12.78
N PRO A 27 -17.59 -9.20 -12.70
CA PRO A 27 -16.92 -10.38 -12.19
C PRO A 27 -15.93 -11.01 -13.19
N PHE A 28 -15.54 -10.27 -14.23
CA PHE A 28 -14.66 -10.73 -15.30
C PHE A 28 -13.50 -9.77 -15.52
N THR A 29 -12.35 -10.33 -15.89
CA THR A 29 -11.23 -9.60 -16.47
C THR A 29 -11.60 -9.04 -17.86
N LYS A 30 -10.84 -8.09 -18.41
CA LYS A 30 -11.11 -7.54 -19.76
C LYS A 30 -10.98 -8.59 -20.86
N ASP A 31 -10.17 -9.64 -20.67
CA ASP A 31 -10.06 -10.77 -21.59
C ASP A 31 -11.13 -11.85 -21.38
N GLY A 32 -12.12 -11.61 -20.49
CA GLY A 32 -13.33 -12.41 -20.30
C GLY A 32 -13.19 -13.59 -19.35
N ARG A 33 -12.08 -13.74 -18.63
CA ARG A 33 -11.92 -14.76 -17.58
C ARG A 33 -12.66 -14.33 -16.30
N PRO A 34 -13.26 -15.27 -15.54
CA PRO A 34 -13.78 -14.95 -14.22
C PRO A 34 -12.66 -14.39 -13.31
N LEU A 35 -12.98 -13.37 -12.54
CA LEU A 35 -12.10 -12.93 -11.45
C LEU A 35 -12.07 -14.02 -10.37
N ILE A 36 -10.87 -14.37 -9.90
CA ILE A 36 -10.75 -15.30 -8.79
C ILE A 36 -11.04 -14.59 -7.47
N GLU A 37 -11.81 -15.24 -6.62
CA GLU A 37 -12.20 -14.69 -5.31
C GLU A 37 -11.17 -14.97 -4.22
N THR A 38 -10.29 -15.96 -4.45
CA THR A 38 -9.28 -16.36 -3.47
C THR A 38 -7.91 -16.57 -4.12
N PHE A 39 -6.86 -16.13 -3.43
CA PHE A 39 -5.47 -16.33 -3.82
C PHE A 39 -4.82 -17.40 -2.94
N PRO A 40 -4.14 -18.42 -3.50
CA PRO A 40 -3.42 -19.41 -2.69
C PRO A 40 -2.17 -18.77 -2.03
N ASN A 41 -1.77 -19.30 -0.87
CA ASN A 41 -0.57 -18.87 -0.15
C ASN A 41 0.73 -18.99 -0.96
N ASP A 42 0.77 -19.88 -1.96
CA ASP A 42 1.90 -20.00 -2.89
C ASP A 42 2.29 -18.68 -3.56
N LEU A 43 1.33 -17.80 -3.85
CA LEU A 43 1.61 -16.50 -4.43
C LEU A 43 2.35 -15.59 -3.42
N LEU A 44 1.99 -15.65 -2.15
CA LEU A 44 2.70 -14.94 -1.09
C LEU A 44 4.12 -15.50 -0.93
N PHE A 45 4.30 -16.82 -0.93
CA PHE A 45 5.62 -17.44 -0.82
C PHE A 45 6.55 -17.03 -1.97
N ARG A 46 6.03 -17.05 -3.20
CA ARG A 46 6.76 -16.58 -4.40
C ARG A 46 7.12 -15.10 -4.32
N PHE A 47 6.21 -14.26 -3.82
CA PHE A 47 6.49 -12.86 -3.56
C PHE A 47 7.62 -12.69 -2.55
N CYS A 48 7.59 -13.44 -1.44
CA CYS A 48 8.64 -13.43 -0.43
C CYS A 48 10.01 -13.82 -1.02
N ASP A 49 10.06 -14.85 -1.86
CA ASP A 49 11.30 -15.26 -2.53
C ASP A 49 11.91 -14.12 -3.35
N VAL A 50 11.07 -13.32 -4.05
CA VAL A 50 11.53 -12.18 -4.85
C VAL A 50 12.05 -11.05 -3.96
N ILE A 51 11.32 -10.66 -2.92
CA ILE A 51 11.75 -9.54 -2.07
C ILE A 51 13.02 -9.87 -1.28
N GLU A 52 13.16 -11.09 -0.79
CA GLU A 52 14.35 -11.56 -0.09
C GLU A 52 15.57 -11.61 -1.03
N LYS A 53 15.40 -12.15 -2.22
CA LYS A 53 16.47 -12.27 -3.24
C LYS A 53 17.05 -10.93 -3.65
N HIS A 54 16.22 -9.90 -3.81
CA HIS A 54 16.61 -8.60 -4.34
C HIS A 54 16.70 -7.51 -3.25
N GLY A 55 16.51 -7.86 -1.98
CA GLY A 55 16.56 -6.91 -0.85
C GLY A 55 15.53 -5.80 -0.95
N ILE A 56 14.36 -6.08 -1.55
CA ILE A 56 13.29 -5.10 -1.74
C ILE A 56 12.67 -4.75 -0.39
N LYS A 57 12.46 -3.44 -0.16
CA LYS A 57 11.76 -2.94 1.01
C LYS A 57 10.59 -2.03 0.59
N GLY A 58 9.64 -1.83 1.52
CA GLY A 58 8.52 -0.94 1.23
C GLY A 58 7.45 -0.94 2.31
N LYS A 59 6.19 -0.88 1.89
CA LYS A 59 5.02 -1.08 2.75
C LYS A 59 4.11 -2.18 2.21
N PHE A 60 3.44 -2.88 3.11
CA PHE A 60 2.52 -3.97 2.83
C PHE A 60 1.23 -3.74 3.64
N SER A 61 0.15 -3.35 2.96
CA SER A 61 -1.07 -2.93 3.62
C SER A 61 -2.05 -4.08 3.76
N VAL A 62 -2.15 -4.63 4.95
CA VAL A 62 -3.08 -5.72 5.26
C VAL A 62 -4.49 -5.18 5.44
N VAL A 63 -5.47 -5.73 4.74
CA VAL A 63 -6.88 -5.42 4.96
C VAL A 63 -7.42 -6.21 6.15
N PRO A 64 -7.81 -5.55 7.28
CA PRO A 64 -8.16 -6.27 8.51
C PRO A 64 -9.48 -7.05 8.44
N MET A 65 -10.47 -6.55 7.69
CA MET A 65 -11.80 -7.16 7.49
C MET A 65 -12.12 -7.32 5.99
N PRO A 66 -11.30 -8.10 5.25
CA PRO A 66 -11.29 -8.07 3.78
C PRO A 66 -12.66 -8.38 3.18
N ALA A 67 -13.11 -7.47 2.29
CA ALA A 67 -14.36 -7.59 1.55
C ALA A 67 -15.62 -7.77 2.44
N ASN A 68 -15.57 -7.35 3.72
CA ASN A 68 -16.61 -7.59 4.74
C ASN A 68 -16.90 -9.09 5.00
N LYS A 69 -15.93 -9.98 4.76
CA LYS A 69 -16.08 -11.44 4.97
C LYS A 69 -15.68 -11.90 6.39
N GLY A 70 -15.67 -11.04 7.37
CA GLY A 70 -15.16 -11.30 8.73
C GLY A 70 -13.86 -10.55 8.98
N ASP A 71 -13.10 -10.94 9.99
CA ASP A 71 -11.78 -10.35 10.27
C ASP A 71 -10.68 -11.43 10.33
N ILE A 72 -9.44 -11.00 10.09
CA ILE A 72 -8.29 -11.91 9.97
C ILE A 72 -7.92 -12.65 11.28
N ILE A 73 -8.53 -12.30 12.39
CA ILE A 73 -8.32 -12.94 13.71
C ILE A 73 -9.41 -13.92 14.03
N ASN A 74 -10.67 -13.51 13.85
CA ASN A 74 -11.83 -14.31 14.27
C ASN A 74 -12.37 -15.24 13.17
N GLY A 75 -11.82 -15.12 11.96
CA GLY A 75 -12.14 -15.98 10.81
C GLY A 75 -12.76 -15.23 9.65
N LEU A 76 -12.52 -15.76 8.47
CA LEU A 76 -13.01 -15.23 7.19
C LEU A 76 -14.00 -16.22 6.57
N GLU A 77 -15.16 -15.71 6.15
CA GLU A 77 -16.21 -16.52 5.55
C GLU A 77 -15.72 -17.33 4.34
N GLY A 78 -15.86 -18.65 4.42
CA GLY A 78 -15.46 -19.56 3.36
C GLY A 78 -13.95 -19.83 3.26
N ILE A 79 -13.15 -19.33 4.20
CA ILE A 79 -11.70 -19.55 4.24
C ILE A 79 -11.33 -20.40 5.46
N ASP A 80 -10.44 -21.38 5.25
CA ASP A 80 -9.90 -22.20 6.32
C ASP A 80 -8.97 -21.38 7.22
N GLN A 81 -9.24 -21.36 8.53
CA GLN A 81 -8.45 -20.59 9.50
C GLN A 81 -6.98 -21.01 9.51
N GLN A 82 -6.68 -22.29 9.29
CA GLN A 82 -5.28 -22.75 9.22
C GLN A 82 -4.52 -22.06 8.08
N GLN A 83 -5.17 -21.82 6.93
CA GLN A 83 -4.57 -21.12 5.80
C GLN A 83 -4.39 -19.61 6.08
N VAL A 84 -5.32 -19.01 6.84
CA VAL A 84 -5.19 -17.62 7.32
C VAL A 84 -4.00 -17.51 8.26
N ASP A 85 -3.87 -18.42 9.21
CA ASP A 85 -2.76 -18.45 10.18
C ASP A 85 -1.41 -18.62 9.48
N GLU A 86 -1.33 -19.51 8.48
CA GLU A 86 -0.13 -19.70 7.65
C GLU A 86 0.23 -18.43 6.89
N TRP A 87 -0.76 -17.73 6.32
CA TRP A 87 -0.54 -16.45 5.65
C TRP A 87 0.02 -15.39 6.61
N LEU A 88 -0.61 -15.25 7.78
CA LEU A 88 -0.19 -14.31 8.83
C LEU A 88 1.23 -14.63 9.33
N ASP A 89 1.55 -15.91 9.53
CA ASP A 89 2.89 -16.35 9.93
C ASP A 89 3.95 -16.02 8.87
N CYS A 90 3.62 -16.23 7.60
CA CYS A 90 4.49 -15.88 6.49
C CYS A 90 4.74 -14.36 6.45
N VAL A 91 3.69 -13.53 6.59
CA VAL A 91 3.86 -12.08 6.62
C VAL A 91 4.72 -11.65 7.82
N ARG A 92 4.48 -12.18 9.02
CA ARG A 92 5.28 -11.87 10.21
C ARG A 92 6.76 -12.23 10.07
N THR A 93 7.06 -13.37 9.45
CA THR A 93 8.41 -13.90 9.42
C THR A 93 9.22 -13.49 8.19
N ARG A 94 8.58 -13.29 7.04
CA ARG A 94 9.26 -13.05 5.76
C ARG A 94 9.02 -11.65 5.19
N VAL A 95 7.84 -11.04 5.43
CA VAL A 95 7.53 -9.69 4.89
C VAL A 95 7.95 -8.59 5.88
N THR A 96 7.55 -8.70 7.15
CA THR A 96 7.82 -7.69 8.20
C THR A 96 9.29 -7.27 8.34
N PRO A 97 10.31 -8.14 8.14
CA PRO A 97 11.70 -7.71 8.24
C PRO A 97 12.11 -6.63 7.22
N ALA A 98 11.40 -6.52 6.11
CA ALA A 98 11.70 -5.60 5.01
C ALA A 98 10.59 -4.55 4.77
N PHE A 99 9.38 -4.82 5.22
CA PHE A 99 8.21 -4.00 4.93
C PHE A 99 7.54 -3.44 6.19
N SER A 100 7.14 -2.18 6.11
CA SER A 100 6.22 -1.59 7.09
C SER A 100 4.84 -2.19 6.89
N ILE A 101 4.33 -2.90 7.90
CA ILE A 101 2.96 -3.39 7.89
C ILE A 101 2.02 -2.28 8.35
N CYS A 102 0.90 -2.12 7.67
CA CYS A 102 -0.12 -1.12 7.99
C CYS A 102 -1.51 -1.62 7.57
N PRO A 103 -2.60 -1.15 8.17
CA PRO A 103 -3.93 -1.47 7.68
C PRO A 103 -4.26 -0.67 6.43
N GLU A 104 -4.96 -1.29 5.50
CA GLU A 104 -5.63 -0.61 4.39
C GLU A 104 -7.09 -0.38 4.76
N MET A 105 -7.28 0.66 5.52
CA MET A 105 -8.43 0.97 6.32
C MET A 105 -9.04 -0.28 6.96
N LEU A 106 -10.35 -0.53 6.92
CA LEU A 106 -10.91 -1.64 7.67
C LEU A 106 -11.35 -2.80 6.75
N SER A 107 -12.07 -2.53 5.66
CA SER A 107 -12.67 -3.58 4.84
C SER A 107 -12.26 -3.59 3.38
N HIS A 108 -11.80 -2.46 2.88
CA HIS A 108 -11.60 -2.22 1.45
C HIS A 108 -12.83 -2.63 0.60
N ASN A 109 -14.03 -2.39 1.11
CA ASN A 109 -15.30 -2.61 0.45
C ASN A 109 -16.35 -1.65 1.03
N LYS A 110 -17.36 -2.13 1.71
CA LYS A 110 -18.35 -1.30 2.41
C LYS A 110 -17.83 -0.92 3.79
N ALA A 111 -18.08 0.31 4.21
CA ALA A 111 -17.79 0.73 5.57
C ALA A 111 -18.44 -0.21 6.59
N VAL A 112 -17.88 -0.30 7.78
CA VAL A 112 -18.30 -1.22 8.83
C VAL A 112 -18.86 -0.41 10.01
N ASP A 113 -20.00 -0.82 10.50
CA ASP A 113 -20.49 -0.42 11.81
C ASP A 113 -19.61 -1.13 12.87
N ILE A 114 -18.78 -0.37 13.57
CA ILE A 114 -17.78 -0.93 14.48
C ILE A 114 -18.37 -1.56 15.74
N GLU A 115 -19.62 -1.19 16.14
CA GLU A 115 -20.29 -1.78 17.28
C GLU A 115 -20.88 -3.15 16.97
N THR A 116 -21.41 -3.32 15.75
CA THR A 116 -22.10 -4.55 15.33
C THR A 116 -21.26 -5.44 14.42
N GLY A 117 -20.14 -4.93 13.85
CA GLY A 117 -19.33 -5.60 12.86
C GLY A 117 -19.98 -5.74 11.47
N LYS A 118 -21.15 -5.13 11.25
CA LYS A 118 -21.92 -5.26 10.01
C LYS A 118 -21.52 -4.22 8.96
N ALA A 119 -21.59 -4.63 7.69
CA ALA A 119 -21.39 -3.73 6.59
C ALA A 119 -22.49 -2.65 6.54
N LEU A 120 -22.09 -1.39 6.38
CA LEU A 120 -22.94 -0.26 6.06
C LEU A 120 -23.30 -0.22 4.56
N PRO A 121 -24.31 0.55 4.13
CA PRO A 121 -24.71 0.58 2.73
C PRO A 121 -23.72 1.27 1.79
N LEU A 122 -22.82 2.09 2.32
CA LEU A 122 -21.86 2.90 1.54
C LEU A 122 -20.50 2.22 1.43
N ARG A 123 -19.83 2.43 0.29
CA ARG A 123 -18.42 2.12 0.14
C ARG A 123 -17.59 2.91 1.16
N GLU A 124 -16.49 2.35 1.61
CA GLU A 124 -15.73 2.85 2.76
C GLU A 124 -15.20 4.27 2.59
N ASP A 125 -14.67 4.62 1.40
CA ASP A 125 -14.22 5.97 1.07
C ASP A 125 -15.37 6.98 1.00
N VAL A 126 -16.50 6.58 0.40
CA VAL A 126 -17.72 7.43 0.31
C VAL A 126 -18.29 7.69 1.71
N TRP A 127 -18.29 6.69 2.57
CA TRP A 127 -18.68 6.87 3.97
C TRP A 127 -17.75 7.85 4.67
N ALA A 128 -16.43 7.68 4.53
CA ALA A 128 -15.43 8.51 5.19
C ALA A 128 -15.49 9.98 4.78
N SER A 129 -15.92 10.29 3.54
CA SER A 129 -15.93 11.65 2.99
C SER A 129 -16.77 12.66 3.78
N THR A 130 -17.65 12.18 4.65
CA THR A 130 -18.57 13.01 5.47
C THR A 130 -18.35 12.84 6.96
N GLN A 131 -17.32 12.11 7.38
CA GLN A 131 -17.05 11.86 8.79
C GLN A 131 -16.13 12.93 9.39
N ASP A 132 -16.16 13.01 10.71
CA ASP A 132 -15.27 13.86 11.49
C ASP A 132 -14.31 13.03 12.36
N ARG A 133 -13.43 13.70 13.08
CA ARG A 133 -12.47 13.07 14.00
C ARG A 133 -13.13 12.14 15.01
N THR A 134 -14.34 12.46 15.49
CA THR A 134 -15.03 11.69 16.54
C THR A 134 -15.50 10.34 16.03
N THR A 135 -15.86 10.26 14.75
CA THR A 135 -16.28 9.02 14.07
C THR A 135 -15.10 8.26 13.46
N LEU A 136 -14.13 8.97 12.89
CA LEU A 136 -12.95 8.34 12.26
C LEU A 136 -11.99 7.73 13.29
N THR A 137 -11.82 8.33 14.48
CA THR A 137 -10.90 7.79 15.50
C THR A 137 -11.25 6.36 15.89
N PRO A 138 -12.48 6.01 16.32
CA PRO A 138 -12.81 4.62 16.68
C PRO A 138 -12.75 3.68 15.47
N TYR A 139 -13.03 4.16 14.25
CA TYR A 139 -12.94 3.36 13.04
C TYR A 139 -11.48 2.94 12.72
N ILE A 140 -10.57 3.89 12.77
CA ILE A 140 -9.12 3.64 12.60
C ILE A 140 -8.58 2.79 13.76
N THR A 141 -9.02 3.09 15.01
CA THR A 141 -8.66 2.30 16.20
C THR A 141 -8.97 0.82 15.98
N ARG A 142 -10.17 0.48 15.47
CA ARG A 142 -10.54 -0.91 15.20
C ARG A 142 -9.62 -1.60 14.19
N ALA A 143 -9.22 -0.91 13.11
CA ALA A 143 -8.28 -1.44 12.15
C ALA A 143 -6.89 -1.73 12.77
N LEU A 144 -6.41 -0.80 13.59
CA LEU A 144 -5.14 -0.94 14.31
C LEU A 144 -5.17 -2.05 15.36
N GLU A 145 -6.27 -2.20 16.11
CA GLU A 145 -6.46 -3.25 17.11
C GLU A 145 -6.40 -4.65 16.48
N ILE A 146 -7.08 -4.86 15.35
CA ILE A 146 -7.03 -6.15 14.62
C ILE A 146 -5.58 -6.48 14.22
N LEU A 147 -4.82 -5.53 13.68
CA LEU A 147 -3.42 -5.78 13.32
C LEU A 147 -2.52 -5.99 14.54
N LYS A 148 -2.77 -5.28 15.63
CA LYS A 148 -2.06 -5.50 16.90
C LYS A 148 -2.33 -6.89 17.47
N GLU A 149 -3.59 -7.36 17.41
CA GLU A 149 -3.98 -8.71 17.81
C GLU A 149 -3.34 -9.76 16.89
N ALA A 150 -3.22 -9.48 15.60
CA ALA A 150 -2.42 -10.25 14.64
C ALA A 150 -0.90 -10.17 14.89
N LYS A 151 -0.45 -9.47 15.93
CA LYS A 151 0.96 -9.31 16.33
C LYS A 151 1.82 -8.55 15.32
N PHE A 152 1.24 -7.59 14.63
CA PHE A 152 1.98 -6.64 13.81
C PHE A 152 2.29 -5.36 14.58
N ASP A 153 3.49 -4.84 14.34
CA ASP A 153 3.94 -3.53 14.82
C ASP A 153 3.68 -2.50 13.71
N VAL A 154 2.69 -1.62 13.93
CA VAL A 154 2.12 -0.73 12.91
C VAL A 154 2.47 0.71 13.21
N HIS A 155 3.01 1.43 12.20
CA HIS A 155 3.39 2.85 12.33
C HIS A 155 2.63 3.78 11.39
N GLY A 156 1.62 3.30 10.70
CA GLY A 156 0.83 4.12 9.77
C GLY A 156 -0.38 3.40 9.20
N VAL A 157 -1.10 4.08 8.31
CA VAL A 157 -2.31 3.58 7.65
C VAL A 157 -2.34 3.92 6.17
N ILE A 158 -3.18 3.22 5.42
CA ILE A 158 -3.39 3.43 3.99
C ILE A 158 -4.85 3.80 3.73
N SER A 159 -5.05 4.62 2.71
CA SER A 159 -6.34 5.19 2.31
C SER A 159 -6.86 4.53 1.03
N PRO A 160 -7.64 3.42 1.12
CA PRO A 160 -8.25 2.81 -0.06
C PRO A 160 -9.14 3.81 -0.80
N TRP A 161 -9.06 3.87 -2.15
CA TRP A 161 -9.80 4.82 -2.99
C TRP A 161 -9.76 6.27 -2.49
N TYR A 162 -8.64 6.72 -1.90
CA TYR A 162 -8.52 8.04 -1.28
C TYR A 162 -9.41 8.25 -0.04
N PHE A 163 -9.64 7.20 0.77
CA PHE A 163 -10.33 7.29 2.06
C PHE A 163 -9.85 8.50 2.88
N GLY A 164 -10.79 9.35 3.29
CA GLY A 164 -10.51 10.55 4.10
C GLY A 164 -10.03 11.78 3.33
N LYS A 165 -9.89 11.74 2.01
CA LYS A 165 -9.38 12.86 1.20
C LYS A 165 -10.19 14.15 1.38
N GLU A 166 -11.50 14.07 1.39
CA GLU A 166 -12.41 15.21 1.53
C GLU A 166 -12.40 15.82 2.94
N VAL A 167 -11.98 15.03 3.92
CA VAL A 167 -11.92 15.39 5.35
C VAL A 167 -10.52 15.17 5.91
N GLU A 168 -9.49 15.41 5.12
CA GLU A 168 -8.13 14.98 5.40
C GLU A 168 -7.59 15.53 6.74
N GLU A 169 -7.92 16.77 7.10
CA GLU A 169 -7.49 17.36 8.37
C GLU A 169 -8.08 16.58 9.57
N GLU A 170 -9.37 16.22 9.51
CA GLU A 170 -10.02 15.38 10.53
C GLU A 170 -9.46 13.96 10.54
N TYR A 171 -9.21 13.40 9.35
CA TYR A 171 -8.67 12.06 9.17
C TYR A 171 -7.29 11.91 9.81
N ILE A 172 -6.34 12.80 9.51
CA ILE A 172 -4.97 12.68 10.05
C ILE A 172 -4.92 12.99 11.55
N ALA A 173 -5.78 13.86 12.06
CA ALA A 173 -5.92 14.09 13.49
C ALA A 173 -6.52 12.88 14.22
N ALA A 174 -7.52 12.21 13.61
CA ALA A 174 -8.06 10.94 14.08
C ALA A 174 -7.00 9.83 14.09
N LEU A 175 -6.21 9.73 13.02
CA LEU A 175 -5.10 8.80 12.92
C LEU A 175 -4.07 9.01 14.02
N SER A 176 -3.62 10.25 14.23
CA SER A 176 -2.66 10.61 15.29
C SER A 176 -3.13 10.12 16.65
N LYS A 177 -4.42 10.34 16.96
CA LYS A 177 -5.02 9.89 18.21
C LYS A 177 -5.12 8.37 18.31
N ALA A 178 -5.65 7.71 17.28
CA ALA A 178 -5.83 6.26 17.26
C ALA A 178 -4.48 5.52 17.39
N MET A 179 -3.45 5.99 16.70
CA MET A 179 -2.11 5.42 16.78
C MET A 179 -1.52 5.52 18.19
N TYR A 180 -1.69 6.67 18.84
CA TYR A 180 -1.26 6.87 20.22
C TYR A 180 -2.04 5.97 21.19
N ASP A 181 -3.36 5.89 21.05
CA ASP A 181 -4.22 5.09 21.93
C ASP A 181 -3.90 3.58 21.83
N VAL A 182 -3.63 3.07 20.62
CA VAL A 182 -3.41 1.63 20.38
C VAL A 182 -1.96 1.23 20.65
N TYR A 183 -0.98 1.95 20.09
CA TYR A 183 0.44 1.58 20.12
C TYR A 183 1.29 2.45 21.04
N GLY A 184 0.80 3.61 21.49
CA GLY A 184 1.57 4.60 22.25
C GLY A 184 2.55 5.40 21.39
N TYR A 185 2.44 5.32 20.06
CA TYR A 185 3.35 6.02 19.14
C TYR A 185 2.92 7.47 18.93
N LYS A 186 3.89 8.36 19.02
CA LYS A 186 3.73 9.80 18.79
C LYS A 186 3.86 10.18 17.32
N ASN A 187 4.58 9.37 16.57
CA ASN A 187 4.86 9.61 15.17
C ASN A 187 4.27 8.48 14.34
N CYS A 188 3.58 8.84 13.25
CA CYS A 188 3.02 7.87 12.32
C CYS A 188 3.01 8.41 10.89
N PHE A 189 2.73 7.55 9.93
CA PHE A 189 2.56 7.93 8.53
C PHE A 189 1.15 7.60 8.03
N TYR A 190 0.79 8.26 6.93
CA TYR A 190 -0.33 7.84 6.10
C TYR A 190 0.05 7.89 4.62
N PHE A 191 -0.60 7.04 3.83
CA PHE A 191 -0.49 7.05 2.38
C PHE A 191 -1.86 7.34 1.77
N LEU A 192 -1.96 8.47 1.10
CA LEU A 192 -3.19 8.97 0.47
C LEU A 192 -2.91 9.53 -0.92
N HIS A 193 -1.82 10.31 -1.07
CA HIS A 193 -1.57 11.08 -2.28
C HIS A 193 -0.75 10.30 -3.31
N GLN A 194 -1.16 10.43 -4.58
CA GLN A 194 -0.44 9.97 -5.76
C GLN A 194 0.00 11.20 -6.56
N LEU A 195 1.29 11.57 -6.48
CA LEU A 195 1.85 12.80 -7.03
C LEU A 195 2.97 12.47 -8.02
N ARG A 196 2.65 12.45 -9.31
CA ARG A 196 3.57 12.07 -10.39
C ARG A 196 3.97 13.25 -11.24
N GLY A 197 5.21 13.25 -11.77
CA GLY A 197 5.68 14.26 -12.71
C GLY A 197 5.78 15.66 -12.11
N VAL A 198 5.87 15.80 -10.78
CA VAL A 198 5.92 17.09 -10.11
C VAL A 198 7.31 17.72 -10.29
N PRO A 199 7.43 18.91 -10.90
CA PRO A 199 8.72 19.59 -11.04
C PRO A 199 9.41 19.80 -9.70
N GLY A 200 10.67 19.40 -9.60
CA GLY A 200 11.44 19.44 -8.36
C GLY A 200 11.31 18.18 -7.49
N GLY A 201 10.52 17.21 -7.94
CA GLY A 201 10.28 15.93 -7.27
C GLY A 201 9.45 16.06 -6.00
N VAL A 202 8.87 14.96 -5.57
CA VAL A 202 8.07 14.87 -4.35
C VAL A 202 8.82 14.05 -3.30
N LYS A 203 8.75 14.51 -2.05
CA LYS A 203 9.32 13.82 -0.88
C LYS A 203 8.25 13.73 0.20
N PRO A 204 8.35 12.79 1.15
CA PRO A 204 7.51 12.79 2.32
C PRO A 204 7.55 14.14 3.05
N TRP A 205 6.42 14.53 3.63
CA TRP A 205 6.31 15.79 4.37
C TRP A 205 5.52 15.62 5.67
N ILE A 206 5.73 16.54 6.60
CA ILE A 206 4.98 16.60 7.85
C ILE A 206 3.64 17.26 7.54
N ALA A 207 2.55 16.49 7.63
CA ALA A 207 1.20 16.91 7.32
C ALA A 207 0.44 17.42 8.56
N TYR A 208 0.83 16.97 9.75
CA TYR A 208 0.17 17.33 10.99
C TYR A 208 1.15 17.28 12.17
N GLU A 209 1.05 18.28 13.04
CA GLU A 209 1.75 18.36 14.32
C GLU A 209 0.77 18.89 15.38
N GLU A 210 0.62 18.18 16.49
CA GLU A 210 -0.16 18.60 17.66
C GLU A 210 0.54 18.09 18.92
N ASP A 211 0.86 19.00 19.84
CA ASP A 211 1.69 18.73 21.01
C ASP A 211 3.04 18.10 20.62
N ASP A 212 3.27 16.86 21.01
CA ASP A 212 4.47 16.07 20.71
C ASP A 212 4.21 14.95 19.69
N ARG A 213 3.10 15.02 18.94
CA ARG A 213 2.68 14.05 17.93
C ARG A 213 2.85 14.59 16.52
N CYS A 214 3.28 13.74 15.63
CA CYS A 214 3.55 14.10 14.24
C CYS A 214 2.98 13.03 13.27
N VAL A 215 2.33 13.50 12.19
CA VAL A 215 1.88 12.63 11.09
C VAL A 215 2.58 13.02 9.79
N VAL A 216 3.20 12.06 9.16
CA VAL A 216 3.93 12.21 7.91
C VAL A 216 3.11 11.67 6.74
N SER A 217 2.92 12.46 5.70
CA SER A 217 2.42 11.99 4.42
C SER A 217 3.56 11.41 3.60
N ILE A 218 3.41 10.16 3.13
CA ILE A 218 4.35 9.51 2.22
C ILE A 218 3.63 9.28 0.90
N PRO A 219 3.91 10.07 -0.15
CA PRO A 219 3.18 9.99 -1.42
C PRO A 219 3.68 8.87 -2.32
N GLY A 220 2.79 8.40 -3.20
CA GLY A 220 3.14 7.59 -4.36
C GLY A 220 3.56 8.47 -5.54
N VAL A 221 4.53 8.01 -6.34
CA VAL A 221 5.02 8.73 -7.53
C VAL A 221 4.97 7.90 -8.81
N THR A 222 4.45 6.68 -8.78
CA THR A 222 4.23 5.87 -9.98
C THR A 222 2.81 5.32 -10.03
N ARG A 223 2.40 4.82 -11.22
CA ARG A 223 1.17 4.04 -11.37
C ARG A 223 1.46 2.56 -11.13
N ASP A 224 0.40 1.79 -10.89
CA ASP A 224 0.45 0.34 -10.98
C ASP A 224 0.33 -0.13 -12.44
N TRP A 225 1.48 -0.34 -13.08
CA TRP A 225 1.54 -0.91 -14.42
C TRP A 225 1.47 -2.44 -14.42
N PHE A 226 1.63 -3.09 -13.25
CA PHE A 226 1.41 -4.54 -13.17
C PHE A 226 -0.06 -4.90 -13.38
N TRP A 227 -0.98 -3.91 -13.29
CA TRP A 227 -2.41 -4.13 -13.45
C TRP A 227 -2.79 -4.79 -14.78
N GLU A 228 -2.06 -4.52 -15.86
CA GLU A 228 -2.31 -5.15 -17.17
C GLU A 228 -2.15 -6.68 -17.15
N THR A 229 -1.40 -7.22 -16.18
CA THR A 229 -1.24 -8.67 -16.04
C THR A 229 -2.51 -9.39 -15.55
N ILE A 230 -3.46 -8.67 -14.93
CA ILE A 230 -4.77 -9.21 -14.54
C ILE A 230 -5.56 -9.59 -15.80
N ASP A 231 -5.50 -8.73 -16.81
CA ASP A 231 -6.30 -8.80 -18.03
C ASP A 231 -5.63 -9.61 -19.16
N SER A 232 -4.58 -10.35 -18.86
CA SER A 232 -3.80 -11.12 -19.83
C SER A 232 -3.47 -12.52 -19.34
N THR A 233 -3.51 -13.51 -20.25
CA THR A 233 -3.01 -14.87 -20.00
C THR A 233 -1.54 -15.04 -20.38
N ARG A 234 -0.89 -14.01 -20.93
CA ARG A 234 0.53 -14.05 -21.29
C ARG A 234 1.40 -14.17 -20.04
N THR A 235 2.33 -15.12 -20.10
CA THR A 235 3.31 -15.37 -19.04
C THR A 235 4.73 -15.47 -19.59
N ASP A 236 4.90 -15.15 -20.89
CA ASP A 236 6.19 -15.20 -21.57
C ASP A 236 7.11 -14.03 -21.18
N ASP A 237 8.41 -14.20 -21.39
CA ASP A 237 9.42 -13.22 -20.99
C ASP A 237 9.30 -11.88 -21.75
N GLU A 238 8.78 -11.89 -22.98
CA GLU A 238 8.53 -10.67 -23.75
C GLU A 238 7.47 -9.81 -23.09
N PHE A 239 6.36 -10.41 -22.63
CA PHE A 239 5.30 -9.70 -21.91
C PHE A 239 5.78 -9.20 -20.55
N ILE A 240 6.56 -10.01 -19.82
CA ILE A 240 7.17 -9.61 -18.55
C ILE A 240 8.10 -8.40 -18.74
N SER A 241 8.94 -8.45 -19.79
CA SER A 241 9.82 -7.33 -20.14
C SER A 241 9.02 -6.08 -20.50
N HIS A 242 7.93 -6.21 -21.26
CA HIS A 242 7.03 -5.11 -21.60
C HIS A 242 6.44 -4.43 -20.35
N VAL A 243 5.92 -5.21 -19.40
CA VAL A 243 5.39 -4.67 -18.14
C VAL A 243 6.48 -3.94 -17.35
N ALA A 244 7.68 -4.51 -17.28
CA ALA A 244 8.81 -3.90 -16.59
C ALA A 244 9.29 -2.60 -17.26
N ASP A 245 9.17 -2.47 -18.60
CA ASP A 245 9.58 -1.28 -19.36
C ASP A 245 8.81 -0.01 -18.92
N HIS A 246 7.59 -0.12 -18.41
CA HIS A 246 6.85 1.01 -17.84
C HIS A 246 7.53 1.60 -16.62
N TYR A 247 8.20 0.76 -15.82
CA TYR A 247 8.93 1.19 -14.63
C TYR A 247 10.37 1.59 -14.94
N ILE A 248 11.10 0.72 -15.61
CA ILE A 248 12.49 0.96 -16.03
C ILE A 248 12.78 0.11 -17.28
N THR A 249 13.21 0.74 -18.36
CA THR A 249 13.55 0.04 -19.61
C THR A 249 14.77 -0.87 -19.46
N ALA A 250 14.91 -1.86 -20.33
CA ALA A 250 15.99 -2.86 -20.27
C ALA A 250 17.40 -2.24 -20.36
N ASP A 251 17.53 -1.04 -20.95
CA ASP A 251 18.78 -0.27 -21.01
C ASP A 251 18.95 0.72 -19.85
N GLY A 252 17.96 0.83 -18.94
CA GLY A 252 17.98 1.69 -17.77
C GLY A 252 17.84 3.19 -18.04
N LYS A 253 17.38 3.59 -19.24
CA LYS A 253 17.33 5.01 -19.64
C LYS A 253 15.93 5.60 -19.66
N GLY A 254 14.89 4.79 -19.52
CA GLY A 254 13.49 5.20 -19.59
C GLY A 254 12.64 4.52 -18.52
N GLY A 255 11.35 4.82 -18.55
CA GLY A 255 10.36 4.36 -17.57
C GLY A 255 10.12 5.36 -16.47
N CYS A 256 9.01 5.16 -15.71
CA CYS A 256 8.57 6.14 -14.71
C CYS A 256 9.56 6.30 -13.55
N ILE A 257 10.29 5.24 -13.16
CA ILE A 257 11.33 5.34 -12.12
C ILE A 257 12.43 6.30 -12.54
N ILE A 258 12.90 6.22 -13.79
CA ILE A 258 13.94 7.13 -14.30
C ILE A 258 13.41 8.56 -14.34
N HIS A 259 12.20 8.76 -14.83
CA HIS A 259 11.58 10.08 -14.91
C HIS A 259 11.47 10.75 -13.52
N GLU A 260 10.91 10.05 -12.53
CA GLU A 260 10.75 10.59 -11.18
C GLU A 260 12.11 10.80 -10.47
N LEU A 261 13.08 9.92 -10.74
CA LEU A 261 14.45 10.07 -10.24
C LEU A 261 15.12 11.35 -10.77
N GLU A 262 14.93 11.69 -12.04
CA GLU A 262 15.46 12.90 -12.68
C GLU A 262 14.78 14.16 -12.15
N LEU A 263 13.52 14.08 -11.75
CA LEU A 263 12.81 15.15 -11.07
C LEU A 263 13.27 15.34 -9.61
N GLY A 264 13.96 14.38 -9.01
CA GLY A 264 14.47 14.43 -7.64
C GLY A 264 13.48 13.92 -6.58
N ALA A 265 12.50 13.14 -6.98
CA ALA A 265 11.52 12.53 -6.08
C ALA A 265 12.14 11.43 -5.18
N ASN A 266 11.55 11.18 -4.01
CA ASN A 266 11.66 9.88 -3.36
C ASN A 266 10.83 8.88 -4.17
N LEU A 267 11.46 7.77 -4.57
CA LEU A 267 10.84 6.85 -5.51
C LEU A 267 9.88 5.90 -4.81
N THR A 268 8.76 5.62 -5.46
CA THR A 268 7.86 4.55 -5.08
C THR A 268 7.49 3.72 -6.31
N VAL A 269 7.37 2.41 -6.13
CA VAL A 269 6.85 1.46 -7.13
C VAL A 269 5.48 1.04 -6.62
N CYS A 270 4.42 1.67 -7.14
CA CYS A 270 3.06 1.36 -6.72
C CYS A 270 2.57 0.07 -7.38
N THR A 271 1.97 -0.80 -6.58
CA THR A 271 1.31 -2.01 -7.05
C THR A 271 0.23 -2.45 -6.05
N HIS A 272 -0.68 -3.31 -6.52
CA HIS A 272 -1.70 -3.94 -5.71
C HIS A 272 -1.49 -5.45 -5.65
N TRP A 273 -1.98 -6.07 -4.60
CA TRP A 273 -1.83 -7.52 -4.43
C TRP A 273 -2.43 -8.30 -5.61
N GLN A 274 -3.61 -7.90 -6.08
CA GLN A 274 -4.26 -8.53 -7.24
C GLN A 274 -3.48 -8.40 -8.54
N SER A 275 -2.76 -7.29 -8.75
CA SER A 275 -1.93 -7.11 -9.95
C SER A 275 -0.70 -8.00 -9.91
N LEU A 276 -0.08 -8.17 -8.75
CA LEU A 276 1.01 -9.13 -8.56
C LEU A 276 0.53 -10.58 -8.74
N CYS A 277 -0.66 -10.89 -8.20
CA CYS A 277 -1.27 -12.21 -8.33
C CYS A 277 -1.78 -12.50 -9.76
N SER A 278 -2.07 -11.48 -10.58
CA SER A 278 -2.44 -11.61 -12.01
C SER A 278 -3.58 -12.58 -12.23
N ASN A 279 -4.68 -12.42 -11.48
CA ASN A 279 -5.81 -13.36 -11.49
C ASN A 279 -5.38 -14.84 -11.33
N GLY A 280 -4.44 -15.10 -10.41
CA GLY A 280 -3.93 -16.43 -10.07
C GLY A 280 -2.69 -16.90 -10.83
N LEU A 281 -2.27 -16.22 -11.89
CA LEU A 281 -1.10 -16.61 -12.70
C LEU A 281 0.25 -16.21 -12.06
N GLY A 282 0.25 -15.14 -11.24
CA GLY A 282 1.47 -14.61 -10.62
C GLY A 282 2.47 -14.01 -11.62
N THR A 283 2.00 -13.59 -12.80
CA THR A 283 2.82 -12.93 -13.83
C THR A 283 3.36 -11.59 -13.31
N GLY A 284 2.55 -10.86 -12.52
CA GLY A 284 2.98 -9.61 -11.89
C GLY A 284 4.15 -9.79 -10.93
N ILE A 285 4.23 -10.92 -10.19
CA ILE A 285 5.38 -11.24 -9.33
C ILE A 285 6.66 -11.42 -10.18
N ARG A 286 6.57 -12.07 -11.34
CA ARG A 286 7.70 -12.21 -12.26
C ARG A 286 8.12 -10.86 -12.87
N ALA A 287 7.15 -10.02 -13.21
CA ALA A 287 7.42 -8.68 -13.71
C ALA A 287 8.07 -7.79 -12.63
N LEU A 288 7.64 -7.92 -11.36
CA LEU A 288 8.30 -7.27 -10.23
C LEU A 288 9.76 -7.72 -10.08
N GLU A 289 10.04 -9.02 -10.20
CA GLU A 289 11.41 -9.53 -10.19
C GLU A 289 12.24 -8.93 -11.33
N GLU A 290 11.68 -8.77 -12.51
CA GLU A 290 12.38 -8.14 -13.64
C GLU A 290 12.64 -6.65 -13.38
N VAL A 291 11.69 -5.90 -12.81
CA VAL A 291 11.91 -4.51 -12.36
C VAL A 291 13.05 -4.44 -11.35
N ALA A 292 13.04 -5.33 -10.35
CA ALA A 292 14.09 -5.36 -9.33
C ALA A 292 15.49 -5.63 -9.91
N LYS A 293 15.61 -6.58 -10.83
CA LYS A 293 16.87 -6.87 -11.57
C LYS A 293 17.39 -5.64 -12.31
N ARG A 294 16.49 -4.89 -12.96
CA ARG A 294 16.87 -3.68 -13.71
C ARG A 294 17.26 -2.53 -12.77
N VAL A 295 16.55 -2.35 -11.65
CA VAL A 295 16.94 -1.38 -10.61
C VAL A 295 18.32 -1.73 -10.04
N GLU A 296 18.56 -2.99 -9.70
CA GLU A 296 19.87 -3.45 -9.22
C GLU A 296 20.97 -3.19 -10.25
N LYS A 297 20.74 -3.55 -11.52
CA LYS A 297 21.72 -3.41 -12.60
C LYS A 297 22.07 -1.95 -12.92
N HIS A 298 21.07 -1.06 -12.95
CA HIS A 298 21.23 0.28 -13.52
C HIS A 298 21.23 1.41 -12.48
N LEU A 299 20.72 1.16 -11.26
CA LEU A 299 20.50 2.20 -10.25
C LEU A 299 21.10 1.88 -8.88
N SER A 300 21.79 0.74 -8.71
CA SER A 300 22.31 0.30 -7.40
C SER A 300 23.26 1.28 -6.70
N ASP A 301 23.90 2.16 -7.46
CA ASP A 301 24.76 3.23 -6.94
C ASP A 301 23.98 4.52 -6.59
N ARG A 302 22.76 4.67 -7.08
CA ARG A 302 21.92 5.88 -6.98
C ARG A 302 20.76 5.75 -6.01
N VAL A 303 20.18 4.53 -5.87
CA VAL A 303 19.00 4.29 -5.04
C VAL A 303 19.25 3.21 -3.98
N GLU A 304 18.42 3.20 -2.95
CA GLU A 304 18.39 2.14 -1.93
C GLU A 304 16.95 1.80 -1.56
N TRP A 305 16.64 0.49 -1.47
CA TRP A 305 15.34 0.04 -1.01
C TRP A 305 15.10 0.44 0.44
N THR A 306 13.96 1.06 0.70
CA THR A 306 13.65 1.71 1.97
C THR A 306 12.23 1.41 2.38
N SER A 307 11.98 1.05 3.63
CA SER A 307 10.63 0.86 4.17
C SER A 307 9.97 2.20 4.51
N PHE A 308 8.65 2.20 4.71
CA PHE A 308 7.93 3.40 5.11
C PHE A 308 8.27 3.83 6.54
N ASN A 309 8.62 2.89 7.45
CA ASN A 309 9.12 3.23 8.79
C ASN A 309 10.44 3.99 8.71
N GLU A 310 11.37 3.55 7.84
CA GLU A 310 12.64 4.26 7.60
C GLU A 310 12.40 5.65 6.97
N LEU A 311 11.40 5.79 6.07
CA LEU A 311 11.01 7.09 5.51
C LEU A 311 10.38 8.00 6.57
N LEU A 312 9.51 7.47 7.44
CA LEU A 312 8.95 8.20 8.58
C LEU A 312 10.07 8.77 9.46
N GLU A 313 10.98 7.91 9.93
CA GLU A 313 12.11 8.30 10.79
C GLU A 313 13.00 9.35 10.12
N THR A 314 13.32 9.14 8.85
CA THR A 314 14.17 10.08 8.11
C THR A 314 13.49 11.44 8.00
N THR A 315 12.18 11.48 7.75
CA THR A 315 11.41 12.71 7.55
C THR A 315 11.28 13.51 8.84
N ILE A 316 10.93 12.87 9.97
CA ILE A 316 10.80 13.57 11.25
C ILE A 316 12.13 14.11 11.78
N ASN A 317 13.26 13.45 11.44
CA ASN A 317 14.60 13.86 11.85
C ASN A 317 15.21 14.90 10.90
N ASP A 318 14.62 15.17 9.74
CA ASP A 318 15.09 16.21 8.82
C ASP A 318 14.56 17.57 9.25
N LYS A 319 15.47 18.43 9.72
CA LYS A 319 15.15 19.81 10.12
C LYS A 319 14.58 20.66 8.97
N ASN A 320 14.82 20.26 7.73
CA ASN A 320 14.34 20.92 6.52
C ASN A 320 13.13 20.22 5.91
N ALA A 321 12.55 19.23 6.60
CA ALA A 321 11.35 18.55 6.11
C ALA A 321 10.24 19.56 5.80
N TYR A 322 9.62 19.40 4.63
CA TYR A 322 8.52 20.26 4.25
C TYR A 322 7.33 20.04 5.20
N ARG A 323 6.64 21.13 5.52
CA ARG A 323 5.46 21.15 6.37
C ARG A 323 4.31 21.77 5.60
N ALA A 324 3.26 21.02 5.36
CA ALA A 324 2.10 21.51 4.64
C ALA A 324 0.83 21.00 5.32
N ARG A 325 -0.12 21.89 5.49
CA ARG A 325 -1.46 21.48 5.89
C ARG A 325 -2.13 20.72 4.74
N PRO A 326 -2.95 19.71 5.01
CA PRO A 326 -3.62 18.88 4.00
C PRO A 326 -4.34 19.68 2.91
N VAL A 327 -5.08 20.72 3.30
CA VAL A 327 -5.84 21.59 2.38
C VAL A 327 -4.97 22.22 1.29
N SER A 328 -3.68 22.45 1.54
CA SER A 328 -2.78 23.02 0.52
C SER A 328 -2.34 22.01 -0.52
N MET A 329 -2.37 20.71 -0.18
CA MET A 329 -1.94 19.62 -1.05
C MET A 329 -3.06 19.10 -1.96
N GLN A 330 -4.33 19.24 -1.57
CA GLN A 330 -5.48 18.88 -2.43
C GLN A 330 -5.50 19.60 -3.77
N LYS A 331 -4.80 20.73 -3.88
CA LYS A 331 -4.66 21.50 -5.13
C LYS A 331 -3.56 20.98 -6.06
N ILE A 332 -2.77 20.02 -5.61
CA ILE A 332 -1.60 19.48 -6.33
C ILE A 332 -1.91 18.09 -6.93
N ASP A 333 -3.09 17.51 -6.68
CA ASP A 333 -3.56 16.31 -7.38
C ASP A 333 -3.75 16.64 -8.87
N ILE A 334 -2.65 16.63 -9.59
CA ILE A 334 -2.66 16.76 -11.04
C ILE A 334 -2.96 15.36 -11.58
N GLU A 335 -4.21 15.12 -11.98
CA GLU A 335 -4.53 13.99 -12.85
C GLU A 335 -3.79 14.17 -14.18
N PHE A 336 -2.89 13.25 -14.51
CA PHE A 336 -2.29 13.12 -15.83
C PHE A 336 -2.81 11.87 -16.52
#